data_7e18c85e1abd4028bbac6a1f3975a489
#
_entry.id   7e18c85e1abd4028bbac6a1f3975a489
#
_cell.length_a   1.000
_cell.length_b   1.000
_cell.length_c   1.000
_cell.angle_alpha   90.00
_cell.angle_beta   90.00
_cell.angle_gamma   90.00
#
_symmetry.space_group_name_H-M   'P 1'
#
loop_
_entity.id
_entity.type
_entity.pdbx_description
1 polymer ?
#
loop_
_entity_poly.entity_id
_entity_poly.type
_entity_poly.pdbx_seq_one_letter_code
_entity_poly.pdbx_strand_id
1 'polypeptide(L)'
;QYFSVIAGRPAEKAYDWILAQVASHSTVPSFTSSKKSEAPELELKWDVEKKVYTLTVTDTNNLKIDLEALKGSGVSVTRNGNEYTFTSRQMMMDPVLFEFRKNIPVANDMLIWGRPGYQTMMTGASDPVSFFVKIKTETYGTAKLVKTSEDGIVSGITFHISGTDILGNEVNEEVTTGENGQIEKKLLPGTYLVKELPVDRYVTPSAQYVTIESGQTSSVHFSNILKKFRVHVVKSDADTGNAQGDATLAGATYGIFRDGELIDTYTTGPDGSFMTRYYVCGDGWTIREIEPSTGYLLNETIYE
;
A
#
# COMPACT_ATOMS: atom_id res chain seq x y z
N GLN A 1 -38.53 46.12 13.85
CA GLN A 1 -39.66 47.07 13.75
C GLN A 1 -39.73 47.86 12.43
N TYR A 2 -38.63 48.19 11.76
CA TYR A 2 -38.65 48.94 10.51
C TYR A 2 -39.18 48.12 9.29
N PHE A 3 -39.09 46.81 9.30
CA PHE A 3 -39.51 45.96 8.18
C PHE A 3 -41.02 45.83 7.99
N SER A 4 -41.78 45.96 9.07
CA SER A 4 -43.24 45.92 8.99
C SER A 4 -43.86 47.14 8.27
N VAL A 5 -43.10 48.24 8.11
CA VAL A 5 -43.57 49.48 7.51
C VAL A 5 -43.51 49.43 5.98
N ILE A 6 -42.70 48.56 5.39
CA ILE A 6 -42.51 48.44 3.91
C ILE A 6 -43.26 47.25 3.33
N ALA A 7 -43.83 46.37 4.16
CA ALA A 7 -44.56 45.18 3.73
C ALA A 7 -45.68 45.52 2.73
N GLY A 8 -45.69 44.89 1.56
CA GLY A 8 -46.61 45.09 0.46
C GLY A 8 -46.39 46.38 -0.37
N ARG A 9 -45.32 47.13 -0.09
CA ARG A 9 -44.99 48.38 -0.82
C ARG A 9 -43.94 48.15 -1.90
N PRO A 10 -43.82 49.00 -2.93
CA PRO A 10 -42.73 48.94 -3.91
C PRO A 10 -41.31 48.88 -3.32
N ALA A 11 -41.13 49.49 -2.14
CA ALA A 11 -39.88 49.46 -1.40
C ALA A 11 -39.49 48.06 -0.90
N GLU A 12 -40.42 47.16 -0.61
CA GLU A 12 -40.16 45.80 -0.24
C GLU A 12 -39.49 45.03 -1.39
N LYS A 13 -40.03 45.16 -2.60
CA LYS A 13 -39.44 44.53 -3.77
C LYS A 13 -38.02 45.02 -4.05
N ALA A 14 -37.74 46.31 -3.86
CA ALA A 14 -36.39 46.84 -4.02
C ALA A 14 -35.46 46.31 -2.91
N TYR A 15 -35.93 46.21 -1.71
CA TYR A 15 -35.18 45.64 -0.59
C TYR A 15 -34.85 44.15 -0.81
N ASP A 16 -35.83 43.35 -1.20
CA ASP A 16 -35.65 41.93 -1.48
C ASP A 16 -34.66 41.73 -2.67
N TRP A 17 -34.76 42.58 -3.70
CA TRP A 17 -33.81 42.55 -4.76
C TRP A 17 -32.37 42.86 -4.30
N ILE A 18 -32.20 43.89 -3.44
CA ILE A 18 -30.88 44.20 -2.85
C ILE A 18 -30.36 43.06 -2.04
N LEU A 19 -31.19 42.43 -1.18
CA LEU A 19 -30.76 41.25 -0.41
C LEU A 19 -30.34 40.10 -1.29
N ALA A 20 -31.08 39.85 -2.39
CA ALA A 20 -30.72 38.85 -3.38
C ALA A 20 -29.37 39.15 -4.06
N GLN A 21 -29.12 40.43 -4.39
CA GLN A 21 -27.82 40.84 -4.96
C GLN A 21 -26.67 40.65 -3.95
N VAL A 22 -26.88 41.03 -2.67
CA VAL A 22 -25.90 40.81 -1.58
C VAL A 22 -25.62 39.34 -1.40
N ALA A 23 -26.66 38.52 -1.35
CA ALA A 23 -26.51 37.06 -1.22
C ALA A 23 -25.74 36.49 -2.43
N SER A 24 -26.09 36.88 -3.66
CA SER A 24 -25.38 36.45 -4.86
C SER A 24 -23.92 36.90 -4.87
N HIS A 25 -23.65 38.13 -4.42
CA HIS A 25 -22.29 38.65 -4.30
C HIS A 25 -21.47 37.86 -3.28
N SER A 26 -22.06 37.52 -2.13
CA SER A 26 -21.41 36.80 -1.03
C SER A 26 -21.28 35.30 -1.27
N THR A 27 -22.01 34.74 -2.24
CA THR A 27 -21.94 33.32 -2.57
C THR A 27 -20.56 32.97 -3.10
N VAL A 28 -19.96 31.90 -2.56
CA VAL A 28 -18.67 31.35 -3.02
C VAL A 28 -18.89 29.98 -3.66
N PRO A 29 -17.91 29.44 -4.44
CA PRO A 29 -18.02 28.09 -4.98
C PRO A 29 -18.28 27.08 -3.85
N SER A 30 -19.16 26.10 -4.10
CA SER A 30 -19.66 25.18 -3.06
C SER A 30 -18.56 24.29 -2.44
N PHE A 31 -17.44 24.13 -3.11
CA PHE A 31 -16.27 23.39 -2.64
C PHE A 31 -15.23 24.27 -1.93
N THR A 32 -15.56 25.50 -1.57
CA THR A 32 -14.68 26.48 -0.92
C THR A 32 -15.33 27.08 0.32
N SER A 33 -14.61 27.93 1.05
CA SER A 33 -15.15 28.72 2.17
C SER A 33 -14.75 30.18 2.02
N SER A 34 -15.65 31.09 2.42
CA SER A 34 -15.33 32.52 2.56
C SER A 34 -14.42 32.82 3.76
N LYS A 35 -14.22 31.85 4.66
CA LYS A 35 -13.35 31.97 5.83
C LYS A 35 -12.11 31.09 5.66
N LYS A 36 -10.96 31.69 5.80
CA LYS A 36 -9.66 31.00 5.72
C LYS A 36 -9.54 29.82 6.72
N SER A 37 -10.04 30.00 7.92
CA SER A 37 -10.00 28.97 8.98
C SER A 37 -10.90 27.75 8.70
N GLU A 38 -11.92 27.94 7.85
CA GLU A 38 -12.90 26.92 7.47
C GLU A 38 -12.66 26.37 6.04
N ALA A 39 -11.50 26.68 5.46
CA ALA A 39 -11.16 26.26 4.09
C ALA A 39 -11.22 24.72 3.98
N PRO A 40 -12.09 24.16 3.11
CA PRO A 40 -12.15 22.73 2.86
C PRO A 40 -10.84 22.21 2.30
N GLU A 41 -10.57 20.93 2.53
CA GLU A 41 -9.39 20.24 2.02
C GLU A 41 -9.78 19.35 0.83
N LEU A 42 -9.14 19.58 -0.30
CA LEU A 42 -9.25 18.79 -1.52
C LEU A 42 -8.02 17.91 -1.66
N GLU A 43 -8.23 16.59 -1.68
CA GLU A 43 -7.17 15.61 -1.86
C GLU A 43 -7.19 15.09 -3.29
N LEU A 44 -6.18 15.46 -4.09
CA LEU A 44 -5.99 14.99 -5.44
C LEU A 44 -5.48 13.54 -5.41
N LYS A 45 -6.13 12.65 -6.16
CA LYS A 45 -5.78 11.23 -6.25
C LYS A 45 -4.85 10.98 -7.43
N TRP A 46 -3.96 9.99 -7.28
CA TRP A 46 -3.05 9.60 -8.35
C TRP A 46 -3.79 8.89 -9.49
N ASP A 47 -3.70 9.46 -10.68
CA ASP A 47 -4.18 8.84 -11.92
C ASP A 47 -3.01 8.10 -12.58
N VAL A 48 -3.05 6.76 -12.52
CA VAL A 48 -1.96 5.89 -13.01
C VAL A 48 -1.75 6.01 -14.51
N GLU A 49 -2.83 6.24 -15.28
CA GLU A 49 -2.75 6.33 -16.74
C GLU A 49 -2.15 7.67 -17.18
N LYS A 50 -2.62 8.76 -16.58
CA LYS A 50 -2.16 10.12 -16.91
C LYS A 50 -0.89 10.53 -16.21
N LYS A 51 -0.48 9.80 -15.17
CA LYS A 51 0.69 10.11 -14.33
C LYS A 51 0.62 11.52 -13.72
N VAL A 52 -0.55 11.85 -13.20
CA VAL A 52 -0.83 13.11 -12.50
C VAL A 52 -1.76 12.87 -11.32
N TYR A 53 -1.69 13.73 -10.32
CA TYR A 53 -2.72 13.81 -9.28
C TYR A 53 -3.90 14.61 -9.82
N THR A 54 -5.12 14.13 -9.63
CA THR A 54 -6.32 14.78 -10.17
C THR A 54 -7.52 14.65 -9.22
N LEU A 55 -8.38 15.65 -9.26
CA LEU A 55 -9.68 15.65 -8.59
C LEU A 55 -10.65 16.53 -9.38
N THR A 56 -11.83 16.02 -9.66
CA THR A 56 -12.93 16.81 -10.22
C THR A 56 -13.95 17.09 -9.13
N VAL A 57 -14.32 18.36 -8.98
CA VAL A 57 -15.35 18.82 -8.05
C VAL A 57 -16.42 19.58 -8.81
N THR A 58 -17.67 19.44 -8.37
CA THR A 58 -18.81 20.16 -8.94
C THR A 58 -19.13 21.39 -8.10
N ASP A 59 -19.15 22.55 -8.72
CA ASP A 59 -19.66 23.75 -8.05
C ASP A 59 -21.18 23.87 -8.26
N THR A 60 -21.96 23.61 -7.23
CA THR A 60 -23.40 23.71 -7.26
C THR A 60 -23.89 25.16 -7.42
N ASN A 61 -23.04 26.13 -7.12
CA ASN A 61 -23.32 27.55 -7.29
C ASN A 61 -22.95 28.08 -8.69
N ASN A 62 -22.28 27.24 -9.51
CA ASN A 62 -21.91 27.54 -10.90
C ASN A 62 -21.18 28.89 -11.09
N LEU A 63 -20.26 29.19 -10.19
CA LEU A 63 -19.52 30.47 -10.22
C LEU A 63 -18.26 30.36 -11.08
N LYS A 64 -17.87 31.49 -11.69
CA LYS A 64 -16.56 31.59 -12.35
C LYS A 64 -15.54 32.12 -11.35
N ILE A 65 -14.41 31.42 -11.26
CA ILE A 65 -13.29 31.80 -10.39
C ILE A 65 -12.12 32.35 -11.20
N ASP A 66 -11.40 33.27 -10.60
CA ASP A 66 -10.13 33.72 -11.12
C ASP A 66 -9.04 32.72 -10.73
N LEU A 67 -8.35 32.16 -11.71
CA LEU A 67 -7.33 31.13 -11.55
C LEU A 67 -5.90 31.68 -11.40
N GLU A 68 -5.75 33.00 -11.30
CA GLU A 68 -4.41 33.66 -11.17
C GLU A 68 -3.66 33.13 -9.93
N ALA A 69 -4.37 32.81 -8.85
CA ALA A 69 -3.80 32.26 -7.62
C ALA A 69 -3.05 30.93 -7.81
N LEU A 70 -3.31 30.21 -8.90
CA LEU A 70 -2.66 28.94 -9.20
C LEU A 70 -1.40 29.09 -10.06
N LYS A 71 -1.13 30.27 -10.59
CA LYS A 71 0.08 30.50 -11.40
C LYS A 71 1.34 30.20 -10.59
N GLY A 72 2.18 29.30 -11.11
CA GLY A 72 3.44 28.92 -10.48
C GLY A 72 3.32 27.98 -9.27
N SER A 73 2.10 27.58 -8.88
CA SER A 73 1.87 26.70 -7.73
C SER A 73 2.10 25.20 -8.00
N GLY A 74 2.26 24.81 -9.28
CA GLY A 74 2.27 23.41 -9.68
C GLY A 74 0.89 22.77 -9.80
N VAL A 75 -0.19 23.50 -9.47
CA VAL A 75 -1.58 23.07 -9.63
C VAL A 75 -2.18 23.75 -10.85
N SER A 76 -2.83 22.97 -11.71
CA SER A 76 -3.60 23.47 -12.85
C SER A 76 -5.07 23.14 -12.66
N VAL A 77 -5.95 23.98 -13.19
CA VAL A 77 -7.41 23.77 -13.15
C VAL A 77 -7.99 23.95 -14.54
N THR A 78 -8.86 23.03 -14.90
CA THR A 78 -9.74 23.16 -16.07
C THR A 78 -11.19 23.21 -15.62
N ARG A 79 -12.04 23.95 -16.36
CA ARG A 79 -13.45 24.06 -16.06
C ARG A 79 -14.27 23.58 -17.26
N ASN A 80 -15.26 22.74 -16.97
CA ASN A 80 -16.27 22.32 -17.94
C ASN A 80 -17.67 22.47 -17.29
N GLY A 81 -18.43 23.47 -17.77
CA GLY A 81 -19.70 23.80 -17.12
C GLY A 81 -19.50 24.25 -15.67
N ASN A 82 -20.04 23.49 -14.74
CA ASN A 82 -19.89 23.69 -13.29
C ASN A 82 -18.88 22.73 -12.64
N GLU A 83 -18.16 21.94 -13.42
CA GLU A 83 -17.12 21.04 -12.93
C GLU A 83 -15.74 21.70 -13.02
N TYR A 84 -14.97 21.59 -11.95
CA TYR A 84 -13.60 22.03 -11.85
C TYR A 84 -12.70 20.82 -11.66
N THR A 85 -11.78 20.58 -12.60
CA THR A 85 -10.78 19.52 -12.51
C THR A 85 -9.44 20.12 -12.14
N PHE A 86 -8.99 19.84 -10.93
CA PHE A 86 -7.67 20.17 -10.41
C PHE A 86 -6.68 19.07 -10.78
N THR A 87 -5.48 19.48 -11.24
CA THR A 87 -4.40 18.55 -11.57
C THR A 87 -3.06 19.05 -11.07
N SER A 88 -2.20 18.15 -10.61
CA SER A 88 -0.81 18.44 -10.25
C SER A 88 0.10 17.29 -10.66
N ARG A 89 1.32 17.61 -11.08
CA ARG A 89 2.40 16.62 -11.26
C ARG A 89 3.31 16.53 -10.05
N GLN A 90 3.17 17.48 -9.12
CA GLN A 90 3.97 17.53 -7.91
C GLN A 90 3.19 16.91 -6.75
N MET A 91 3.90 16.15 -5.92
CA MET A 91 3.37 15.65 -4.67
C MET A 91 3.31 16.78 -3.64
N MET A 92 2.17 16.93 -2.99
CA MET A 92 1.95 17.89 -1.90
C MET A 92 1.51 17.10 -0.67
N MET A 93 2.45 16.87 0.26
CA MET A 93 2.19 16.09 1.49
C MET A 93 1.32 16.88 2.47
N ASP A 94 1.62 18.15 2.61
CA ASP A 94 0.87 19.07 3.46
C ASP A 94 -0.14 19.85 2.63
N PRO A 95 -1.34 20.14 3.19
CA PRO A 95 -2.34 20.95 2.52
C PRO A 95 -1.84 22.37 2.29
N VAL A 96 -1.80 22.78 1.02
CA VAL A 96 -1.46 24.14 0.61
C VAL A 96 -2.73 24.96 0.52
N LEU A 97 -2.77 26.10 1.20
CA LEU A 97 -3.91 27.00 1.18
C LEU A 97 -3.85 27.93 -0.05
N PHE A 98 -4.94 27.94 -0.79
CA PHE A 98 -5.17 28.86 -1.92
C PHE A 98 -6.27 29.85 -1.58
N GLU A 99 -6.02 31.12 -1.94
CA GLU A 99 -7.00 32.18 -1.92
C GLU A 99 -7.41 32.50 -3.36
N PHE A 100 -8.67 32.35 -3.65
CA PHE A 100 -9.27 32.67 -4.95
C PHE A 100 -10.16 33.88 -4.85
N ARG A 101 -10.44 34.48 -6.00
CA ARG A 101 -11.41 35.57 -6.16
C ARG A 101 -12.41 35.20 -7.22
N LYS A 102 -13.60 35.79 -7.13
CA LYS A 102 -14.57 35.70 -8.22
C LYS A 102 -14.03 36.46 -9.44
N ASN A 103 -14.20 35.86 -10.62
CA ASN A 103 -13.98 36.58 -11.85
C ASN A 103 -15.16 37.50 -12.10
N ILE A 104 -15.08 38.73 -11.61
CA ILE A 104 -16.09 39.79 -11.77
C ILE A 104 -15.59 40.72 -12.85
N PRO A 105 -16.40 40.98 -13.91
CA PRO A 105 -15.97 41.81 -15.04
C PRO A 105 -15.69 43.29 -14.69
N VAL A 106 -16.16 43.74 -13.52
CA VAL A 106 -16.08 45.12 -13.07
C VAL A 106 -15.53 45.14 -11.65
N ALA A 107 -14.21 44.99 -11.53
CA ALA A 107 -13.51 45.31 -10.29
C ALA A 107 -13.11 46.79 -10.37
N ASN A 108 -13.44 47.56 -9.33
CA ASN A 108 -13.01 48.94 -9.08
C ASN A 108 -13.92 50.08 -9.56
N ASP A 109 -15.14 49.82 -9.99
CA ASP A 109 -16.08 50.92 -10.26
C ASP A 109 -16.78 51.37 -8.97
N MET A 110 -16.77 52.68 -8.76
CA MET A 110 -17.55 53.34 -7.72
C MET A 110 -18.99 53.44 -8.18
N LEU A 111 -19.91 52.83 -7.45
CA LEU A 111 -21.35 53.00 -7.71
C LEU A 111 -21.87 54.25 -7.02
N ILE A 112 -22.35 55.19 -7.81
CA ILE A 112 -22.96 56.42 -7.32
C ILE A 112 -24.47 56.37 -7.56
N TRP A 113 -25.21 56.38 -6.49
CA TRP A 113 -26.68 56.40 -6.50
C TRP A 113 -27.13 57.80 -6.20
N GLY A 114 -27.66 58.50 -7.19
CA GLY A 114 -28.17 59.84 -7.04
C GLY A 114 -29.54 60.01 -7.68
N ARG A 115 -30.39 60.81 -7.05
CA ARG A 115 -31.65 61.29 -7.61
C ARG A 115 -31.78 62.75 -7.23
N PRO A 116 -32.23 63.66 -8.19
CA PRO A 116 -32.44 65.04 -7.86
C PRO A 116 -33.32 65.23 -6.63
N GLY A 117 -32.86 66.03 -5.65
CA GLY A 117 -33.55 66.27 -4.39
C GLY A 117 -33.39 65.24 -3.28
N TYR A 118 -32.53 64.24 -3.48
CA TYR A 118 -32.19 63.22 -2.49
C TYR A 118 -30.69 63.19 -2.26
N GLN A 119 -30.31 62.71 -1.07
CA GLN A 119 -28.91 62.52 -0.74
C GLN A 119 -28.28 61.46 -1.70
N THR A 120 -27.18 61.80 -2.33
CA THR A 120 -26.40 60.87 -3.13
C THR A 120 -25.70 59.87 -2.22
N MET A 121 -25.86 58.60 -2.50
CA MET A 121 -25.13 57.53 -1.84
C MET A 121 -23.99 57.03 -2.76
N MET A 122 -22.80 56.92 -2.20
CA MET A 122 -21.65 56.36 -2.88
C MET A 122 -21.29 55.07 -2.16
N THR A 123 -21.21 53.99 -2.93
CA THR A 123 -20.64 52.73 -2.45
C THR A 123 -19.28 52.55 -3.12
N GLY A 124 -18.27 52.28 -2.33
CA GLY A 124 -16.96 51.91 -2.89
C GLY A 124 -17.08 50.65 -3.76
N ALA A 125 -16.15 50.49 -4.67
CA ALA A 125 -15.98 49.24 -5.37
C ALA A 125 -15.88 48.14 -4.31
N SER A 126 -16.75 47.14 -4.40
CA SER A 126 -16.59 45.99 -3.54
C SER A 126 -15.34 45.24 -3.92
N ASP A 127 -14.49 44.94 -2.96
CA ASP A 127 -13.43 43.97 -3.17
C ASP A 127 -14.06 42.69 -3.69
N PRO A 128 -13.43 42.03 -4.67
CA PRO A 128 -13.86 40.71 -5.07
C PRO A 128 -13.86 39.83 -3.85
N VAL A 129 -14.96 39.13 -3.61
CA VAL A 129 -15.08 38.20 -2.48
C VAL A 129 -14.00 37.14 -2.58
N SER A 130 -13.09 37.12 -1.61
CA SER A 130 -12.10 36.08 -1.48
C SER A 130 -12.73 34.79 -0.93
N PHE A 131 -12.25 33.68 -1.40
CA PHE A 131 -12.62 32.37 -0.87
C PHE A 131 -11.42 31.43 -0.87
N PHE A 132 -11.48 30.43 -0.03
CA PHE A 132 -10.33 29.64 0.35
C PHE A 132 -10.59 28.14 0.15
N VAL A 133 -9.55 27.43 -0.28
CA VAL A 133 -9.51 25.98 -0.33
C VAL A 133 -8.09 25.51 0.00
N LYS A 134 -7.96 24.37 0.62
CA LYS A 134 -6.70 23.69 0.81
C LYS A 134 -6.58 22.54 -0.19
N ILE A 135 -5.42 22.39 -0.81
CA ILE A 135 -5.16 21.32 -1.76
C ILE A 135 -3.97 20.52 -1.28
N LYS A 136 -4.12 19.21 -1.22
CA LYS A 136 -3.04 18.25 -1.03
C LYS A 136 -3.15 17.13 -2.05
N THR A 137 -2.16 16.27 -2.12
CA THR A 137 -2.19 15.06 -2.93
C THR A 137 -2.23 13.80 -2.07
N GLU A 138 -2.79 12.73 -2.59
CA GLU A 138 -2.60 11.40 -2.04
C GLU A 138 -1.11 11.04 -2.09
N THR A 139 -0.54 10.69 -0.94
CA THR A 139 0.92 10.57 -0.82
C THR A 139 1.40 9.13 -0.77
N TYR A 140 0.66 8.27 -0.06
CA TYR A 140 1.10 6.90 0.21
C TYR A 140 0.44 5.90 -0.74
N GLY A 141 1.22 4.88 -1.14
CA GLY A 141 0.68 3.64 -1.66
C GLY A 141 0.79 2.54 -0.59
N THR A 142 0.37 1.34 -0.93
CA THR A 142 0.38 0.18 -0.04
C THR A 142 1.21 -0.94 -0.63
N ALA A 143 2.22 -1.40 0.12
CA ALA A 143 2.89 -2.67 -0.12
C ALA A 143 2.07 -3.77 0.57
N LYS A 144 1.61 -4.77 -0.19
CA LYS A 144 0.95 -5.96 0.32
C LYS A 144 1.85 -7.16 0.15
N LEU A 145 2.30 -7.73 1.28
CA LEU A 145 3.05 -8.98 1.31
C LEU A 145 2.07 -10.12 1.60
N VAL A 146 2.17 -11.18 0.82
CA VAL A 146 1.37 -12.40 1.01
C VAL A 146 2.33 -13.56 1.21
N LYS A 147 2.21 -14.23 2.34
CA LYS A 147 3.02 -15.38 2.74
C LYS A 147 2.23 -16.66 2.63
N THR A 148 2.84 -17.66 2.00
CA THR A 148 2.40 -19.06 2.00
C THR A 148 3.54 -19.96 2.45
N SER A 149 3.24 -21.17 2.89
CA SER A 149 4.24 -22.18 3.23
C SER A 149 3.71 -23.58 2.96
N GLU A 150 4.62 -24.52 2.75
CA GLU A 150 4.31 -25.93 2.49
C GLU A 150 3.61 -26.62 3.68
N ASP A 151 3.87 -26.16 4.89
CA ASP A 151 3.28 -26.70 6.13
C ASP A 151 2.13 -25.88 6.70
N GLY A 152 1.70 -24.83 5.96
CA GLY A 152 0.60 -23.94 6.35
C GLY A 152 0.97 -22.92 7.43
N ILE A 153 2.19 -22.92 7.97
CA ILE A 153 2.63 -21.94 8.97
C ILE A 153 3.06 -20.66 8.27
N VAL A 154 2.26 -19.60 8.42
CA VAL A 154 2.46 -18.31 7.76
C VAL A 154 2.64 -17.16 8.75
N SER A 155 2.34 -17.37 10.03
CA SER A 155 2.48 -16.40 11.11
C SER A 155 3.91 -16.34 11.64
N GLY A 156 4.33 -15.17 12.14
CA GLY A 156 5.63 -14.98 12.78
C GLY A 156 6.82 -14.93 11.82
N ILE A 157 6.59 -14.82 10.52
CA ILE A 157 7.65 -14.69 9.52
C ILE A 157 8.00 -13.22 9.36
N THR A 158 9.28 -12.88 9.57
CA THR A 158 9.77 -11.49 9.50
C THR A 158 10.36 -11.19 8.14
N PHE A 159 10.01 -10.02 7.64
CA PHE A 159 10.53 -9.45 6.40
C PHE A 159 11.25 -8.15 6.68
N HIS A 160 12.35 -7.93 5.99
CA HIS A 160 13.07 -6.68 5.95
C HIS A 160 12.72 -5.93 4.67
N ILE A 161 12.25 -4.69 4.80
CA ILE A 161 11.91 -3.79 3.69
C ILE A 161 12.96 -2.69 3.66
N SER A 162 13.65 -2.54 2.56
CA SER A 162 14.69 -1.52 2.37
C SER A 162 14.59 -0.84 1.01
N GLY A 163 14.96 0.42 0.94
CA GLY A 163 14.95 1.20 -0.31
C GLY A 163 14.98 2.69 -0.05
N THR A 164 14.78 3.46 -1.10
CA THR A 164 14.73 4.93 -1.02
C THR A 164 13.41 5.40 -1.60
N ASP A 165 12.71 6.26 -0.89
CA ASP A 165 11.46 6.85 -1.35
C ASP A 165 11.71 7.98 -2.38
N ILE A 166 10.63 8.49 -2.96
CA ILE A 166 10.68 9.56 -3.99
C ILE A 166 11.27 10.88 -3.44
N LEU A 167 11.31 11.07 -2.13
CA LEU A 167 11.88 12.26 -1.48
C LEU A 167 13.36 12.09 -1.14
N GLY A 168 13.92 10.87 -1.38
CA GLY A 168 15.31 10.55 -1.07
C GLY A 168 15.54 10.04 0.35
N ASN A 169 14.48 9.75 1.11
CA ASN A 169 14.62 9.17 2.44
C ASN A 169 14.88 7.68 2.35
N GLU A 170 15.79 7.19 3.17
CA GLU A 170 16.04 5.76 3.30
C GLU A 170 14.95 5.10 4.16
N VAL A 171 14.41 4.00 3.67
CA VAL A 171 13.51 3.10 4.39
C VAL A 171 14.29 1.84 4.74
N ASN A 172 14.25 1.45 6.01
CA ASN A 172 14.94 0.28 6.55
C ASN A 172 14.11 -0.24 7.74
N GLU A 173 13.14 -1.10 7.47
CA GLU A 173 12.16 -1.54 8.45
C GLU A 173 11.96 -3.05 8.43
N GLU A 174 11.64 -3.61 9.60
CA GLU A 174 11.22 -5.00 9.73
C GLU A 174 9.71 -5.08 9.99
N VAL A 175 9.05 -6.04 9.35
CA VAL A 175 7.63 -6.32 9.50
C VAL A 175 7.40 -7.82 9.62
N THR A 176 6.46 -8.22 10.47
CA THR A 176 6.21 -9.64 10.76
C THR A 176 4.77 -10.02 10.42
N THR A 177 4.59 -11.18 9.81
CA THR A 177 3.27 -11.69 9.42
C THR A 177 2.43 -12.08 10.64
N GLY A 178 1.14 -11.73 10.57
CA GLY A 178 0.11 -12.24 11.47
C GLY A 178 -0.42 -13.61 11.05
N GLU A 179 -1.49 -14.07 11.70
CA GLU A 179 -2.10 -15.39 11.49
C GLU A 179 -2.57 -15.65 10.06
N ASN A 180 -2.96 -14.61 9.34
CA ASN A 180 -3.41 -14.72 7.95
C ASN A 180 -2.26 -14.70 6.92
N GLY A 181 -1.00 -14.60 7.37
CA GLY A 181 0.17 -14.52 6.50
C GLY A 181 0.24 -13.26 5.62
N GLN A 182 -0.49 -12.20 5.95
CA GLN A 182 -0.50 -10.96 5.17
C GLN A 182 0.06 -9.80 5.98
N ILE A 183 0.71 -8.88 5.26
CA ILE A 183 1.16 -7.58 5.78
C ILE A 183 0.73 -6.53 4.79
N GLU A 184 0.17 -5.43 5.27
CA GLU A 184 -0.09 -4.21 4.50
C GLU A 184 0.68 -3.05 5.14
N LYS A 185 1.58 -2.48 4.37
CA LYS A 185 2.43 -1.36 4.80
C LYS A 185 2.23 -0.17 3.88
N LYS A 186 1.91 0.98 4.46
CA LYS A 186 1.87 2.25 3.72
C LYS A 186 3.29 2.78 3.58
N LEU A 187 3.67 3.07 2.33
CA LEU A 187 4.98 3.61 1.97
C LEU A 187 4.80 4.77 0.97
N LEU A 188 5.73 5.71 0.99
CA LEU A 188 5.81 6.70 -0.08
C LEU A 188 6.18 6.02 -1.41
N PRO A 189 5.86 6.65 -2.57
CA PRO A 189 6.29 6.13 -3.86
C PRO A 189 7.80 5.88 -3.90
N GLY A 190 8.19 4.75 -4.47
CA GLY A 190 9.58 4.31 -4.53
C GLY A 190 9.68 2.84 -4.92
N THR A 191 10.90 2.36 -5.04
CA THR A 191 11.16 0.93 -5.28
C THR A 191 11.88 0.36 -4.06
N TYR A 192 11.30 -0.66 -3.47
CA TYR A 192 11.77 -1.28 -2.24
C TYR A 192 12.12 -2.73 -2.46
N LEU A 193 13.21 -3.16 -1.84
CA LEU A 193 13.60 -4.56 -1.75
C LEU A 193 12.94 -5.16 -0.51
N VAL A 194 12.19 -6.24 -0.71
CA VAL A 194 11.58 -7.04 0.36
C VAL A 194 12.32 -8.36 0.45
N LYS A 195 12.86 -8.67 1.62
CA LYS A 195 13.63 -9.87 1.90
C LYS A 195 13.07 -10.57 3.13
N GLU A 196 12.76 -11.85 3.02
CA GLU A 196 12.43 -12.68 4.18
C GLU A 196 13.68 -12.95 5.02
N LEU A 197 13.58 -12.82 6.33
CA LEU A 197 14.65 -13.21 7.24
C LEU A 197 14.67 -14.73 7.36
N PRO A 198 15.86 -15.37 7.49
CA PRO A 198 16.00 -16.80 7.53
C PRO A 198 15.23 -17.43 8.70
N VAL A 199 14.53 -18.52 8.42
CA VAL A 199 13.91 -19.39 9.42
C VAL A 199 14.49 -20.78 9.21
N ASP A 200 15.04 -21.41 10.25
CA ASP A 200 15.86 -22.61 10.15
C ASP A 200 15.20 -23.78 9.41
N ARG A 201 13.89 -23.93 9.60
CA ARG A 201 13.12 -25.03 8.98
C ARG A 201 12.87 -24.87 7.48
N TYR A 202 13.06 -23.65 6.92
CA TYR A 202 12.73 -23.34 5.54
C TYR A 202 13.95 -23.05 4.66
N VAL A 203 13.79 -23.31 3.38
CA VAL A 203 14.63 -22.72 2.36
C VAL A 203 14.20 -21.25 2.21
N THR A 204 15.09 -20.31 2.52
CA THR A 204 14.81 -18.89 2.43
C THR A 204 14.51 -18.51 0.97
N PRO A 205 13.33 -17.91 0.67
CA PRO A 205 13.00 -17.48 -0.66
C PRO A 205 13.86 -16.29 -1.11
N SER A 206 14.01 -16.11 -2.41
CA SER A 206 14.72 -14.97 -2.98
C SER A 206 14.02 -13.67 -2.64
N ALA A 207 14.80 -12.61 -2.40
CA ALA A 207 14.28 -11.26 -2.23
C ALA A 207 13.56 -10.76 -3.50
N GLN A 208 12.55 -9.89 -3.33
CA GLN A 208 11.76 -9.35 -4.41
C GLN A 208 11.70 -7.83 -4.33
N TYR A 209 11.67 -7.18 -5.49
CA TYR A 209 11.40 -5.73 -5.54
C TYR A 209 9.90 -5.46 -5.65
N VAL A 210 9.45 -4.42 -4.96
CA VAL A 210 8.10 -3.88 -5.07
C VAL A 210 8.19 -2.39 -5.38
N THR A 211 7.49 -1.96 -6.42
CA THR A 211 7.36 -0.53 -6.76
C THR A 211 6.03 -0.02 -6.21
N ILE A 212 6.10 1.05 -5.45
CA ILE A 212 4.95 1.70 -4.83
C ILE A 212 4.63 2.98 -5.59
N GLU A 213 3.37 3.14 -5.98
CA GLU A 213 2.81 4.37 -6.53
C GLU A 213 1.73 4.89 -5.57
N SER A 214 1.54 6.21 -5.52
CA SER A 214 0.52 6.84 -4.65
C SER A 214 -0.87 6.25 -4.91
N GLY A 215 -1.61 5.97 -3.85
CA GLY A 215 -2.96 5.42 -3.91
C GLY A 215 -3.09 4.00 -4.43
N GLN A 216 -2.00 3.36 -4.84
CA GLN A 216 -2.01 2.00 -5.40
C GLN A 216 -1.58 0.96 -4.38
N THR A 217 -2.07 -0.26 -4.56
CA THR A 217 -1.61 -1.43 -3.80
C THR A 217 -0.77 -2.30 -4.72
N SER A 218 0.50 -2.47 -4.36
CA SER A 218 1.43 -3.39 -5.03
C SER A 218 1.65 -4.62 -4.18
N SER A 219 1.55 -5.82 -4.76
CA SER A 219 1.63 -7.08 -4.04
C SER A 219 2.90 -7.85 -4.38
N VAL A 220 3.51 -8.48 -3.36
CA VAL A 220 4.58 -9.48 -3.50
C VAL A 220 4.21 -10.74 -2.75
N HIS A 221 4.62 -11.90 -3.28
CA HIS A 221 4.28 -13.21 -2.77
C HIS A 221 5.52 -13.99 -2.42
N PHE A 222 5.57 -14.52 -1.20
CA PHE A 222 6.65 -15.37 -0.71
C PHE A 222 6.09 -16.73 -0.30
N SER A 223 6.74 -17.80 -0.77
CA SER A 223 6.36 -19.17 -0.42
C SER A 223 7.53 -19.87 0.24
N ASN A 224 7.33 -20.43 1.42
CA ASN A 224 8.34 -21.22 2.12
C ASN A 224 8.22 -22.71 1.78
N ILE A 225 9.35 -23.29 1.46
CA ILE A 225 9.53 -24.70 1.22
C ILE A 225 10.32 -25.26 2.41
N LEU A 226 9.87 -26.37 2.97
CA LEU A 226 10.56 -27.05 4.06
C LEU A 226 11.93 -27.55 3.59
N LYS A 227 12.96 -27.40 4.43
CA LYS A 227 14.23 -28.09 4.22
C LYS A 227 14.01 -29.58 4.35
N LYS A 228 14.57 -30.34 3.42
CA LYS A 228 14.43 -31.80 3.37
C LYS A 228 15.78 -32.45 3.17
N PHE A 229 15.93 -33.65 3.72
CA PHE A 229 17.08 -34.50 3.51
C PHE A 229 16.64 -35.88 3.03
N ARG A 230 17.58 -36.65 2.49
CA ARG A 230 17.45 -38.07 2.22
C ARG A 230 18.76 -38.77 2.59
N VAL A 231 18.68 -40.03 2.89
CA VAL A 231 19.83 -40.81 3.30
C VAL A 231 20.19 -41.81 2.20
N HIS A 232 21.47 -41.85 1.86
CA HIS A 232 22.04 -42.92 1.05
C HIS A 232 22.79 -43.87 1.98
N VAL A 233 22.30 -45.13 2.09
CA VAL A 233 22.94 -46.20 2.89
C VAL A 233 23.68 -47.08 1.97
N VAL A 234 24.91 -47.41 2.38
CA VAL A 234 25.75 -48.38 1.71
C VAL A 234 26.24 -49.39 2.77
N LYS A 235 25.76 -50.63 2.67
CA LYS A 235 26.23 -51.73 3.51
C LYS A 235 27.52 -52.25 2.94
N SER A 236 28.51 -52.50 3.80
CA SER A 236 29.79 -53.12 3.44
C SER A 236 30.14 -54.18 4.49
N ASP A 237 30.97 -55.12 4.09
CA ASP A 237 31.64 -56.05 5.01
C ASP A 237 32.67 -55.27 5.85
N ALA A 238 32.73 -55.52 7.14
CA ALA A 238 33.58 -54.77 8.05
C ALA A 238 35.08 -54.97 7.85
N ASP A 239 35.47 -56.15 7.38
CA ASP A 239 36.88 -56.52 7.23
C ASP A 239 37.40 -56.27 5.80
N THR A 240 36.60 -56.56 4.81
CA THR A 240 37.04 -56.56 3.40
C THR A 240 36.36 -55.51 2.55
N GLY A 241 35.27 -54.93 3.02
CA GLY A 241 34.41 -54.00 2.30
C GLY A 241 33.47 -54.65 1.26
N ASN A 242 33.71 -55.92 0.89
CA ASN A 242 32.93 -56.63 -0.12
C ASN A 242 32.38 -57.96 0.49
N ALA A 243 31.28 -58.45 -0.08
CA ALA A 243 30.69 -59.71 0.34
C ALA A 243 31.68 -60.87 0.19
N GLN A 244 31.71 -61.79 1.17
CA GLN A 244 32.61 -62.92 1.23
C GLN A 244 31.84 -64.25 1.14
N GLY A 245 32.36 -65.17 0.28
CA GLY A 245 31.77 -66.50 0.09
C GLY A 245 30.29 -66.43 -0.36
N ASP A 246 29.42 -67.09 0.35
CA ASP A 246 27.98 -67.12 0.07
C ASP A 246 27.20 -65.97 0.78
N ALA A 247 27.91 -65.06 1.45
CA ALA A 247 27.30 -63.88 2.05
C ALA A 247 26.90 -62.86 0.99
N THR A 248 25.82 -62.06 1.27
CA THR A 248 25.35 -60.99 0.34
C THR A 248 25.13 -59.70 1.10
N LEU A 249 25.50 -58.60 0.50
CA LEU A 249 25.19 -57.24 1.00
C LEU A 249 23.74 -56.82 0.68
N ALA A 250 23.10 -57.53 -0.25
CA ALA A 250 21.68 -57.33 -0.59
C ALA A 250 20.78 -58.00 0.45
N GLY A 251 19.62 -57.42 0.69
CA GLY A 251 18.59 -58.00 1.57
C GLY A 251 18.68 -57.59 3.02
N ALA A 252 19.61 -56.72 3.42
CA ALA A 252 19.60 -56.12 4.76
C ALA A 252 18.49 -55.07 4.83
N THR A 253 17.66 -55.11 5.88
CA THR A 253 16.58 -54.18 6.09
C THR A 253 16.95 -53.16 7.17
N TYR A 254 16.75 -51.88 6.82
CA TYR A 254 16.98 -50.74 7.69
C TYR A 254 15.66 -50.03 8.01
N GLY A 255 15.48 -49.67 9.29
CA GLY A 255 14.40 -48.82 9.72
C GLY A 255 14.84 -47.36 9.81
N ILE A 256 13.99 -46.45 9.33
CA ILE A 256 14.09 -45.03 9.54
C ILE A 256 13.11 -44.68 10.67
N PHE A 257 13.61 -44.05 11.71
CA PHE A 257 12.84 -43.74 12.92
C PHE A 257 12.82 -42.20 13.12
N ARG A 258 11.76 -41.74 13.76
CA ARG A 258 11.69 -40.37 14.29
C ARG A 258 11.11 -40.44 15.71
N ASP A 259 11.81 -39.84 16.66
CA ASP A 259 11.44 -39.87 18.09
C ASP A 259 11.18 -41.28 18.62
N GLY A 260 11.90 -42.28 18.08
CA GLY A 260 11.79 -43.68 18.40
C GLY A 260 10.67 -44.43 17.67
N GLU A 261 9.81 -43.77 16.91
CA GLU A 261 8.76 -44.39 16.10
C GLU A 261 9.30 -44.76 14.71
N LEU A 262 8.98 -46.01 14.26
CA LEU A 262 9.35 -46.45 12.91
C LEU A 262 8.49 -45.77 11.86
N ILE A 263 9.14 -45.00 10.98
CA ILE A 263 8.50 -44.22 9.90
C ILE A 263 8.50 -45.03 8.60
N ASP A 264 9.65 -45.56 8.18
CA ASP A 264 9.83 -46.32 6.94
C ASP A 264 10.83 -47.44 7.11
N THR A 265 10.78 -48.41 6.19
CA THR A 265 11.78 -49.48 6.04
C THR A 265 12.32 -49.53 4.62
N TYR A 266 13.61 -49.80 4.48
CA TYR A 266 14.31 -49.95 3.20
C TYR A 266 15.20 -51.19 3.25
N THR A 267 15.26 -51.88 2.11
CA THR A 267 16.12 -53.08 1.96
C THR A 267 17.21 -52.79 0.96
N THR A 268 18.43 -53.19 1.26
CA THR A 268 19.58 -53.04 0.38
C THR A 268 19.41 -53.83 -0.90
N GLY A 269 19.72 -53.18 -2.02
CA GLY A 269 19.77 -53.78 -3.37
C GLY A 269 20.97 -54.66 -3.62
N PRO A 270 21.13 -55.20 -4.85
CA PRO A 270 22.27 -56.08 -5.23
C PRO A 270 23.63 -55.47 -4.99
N ASP A 271 23.76 -54.16 -5.05
CA ASP A 271 24.98 -53.37 -4.78
C ASP A 271 25.20 -53.08 -3.29
N GLY A 272 24.34 -53.61 -2.38
CA GLY A 272 24.40 -53.34 -0.97
C GLY A 272 23.88 -51.97 -0.57
N SER A 273 23.19 -51.22 -1.45
CA SER A 273 22.79 -49.84 -1.19
C SER A 273 21.29 -49.63 -1.32
N PHE A 274 20.82 -48.50 -0.77
CA PHE A 274 19.52 -47.92 -1.06
C PHE A 274 19.55 -46.40 -0.83
N MET A 275 18.59 -45.71 -1.42
CA MET A 275 18.32 -44.27 -1.20
C MET A 275 16.93 -44.12 -0.63
N THR A 276 16.79 -43.35 0.46
CA THR A 276 15.47 -43.05 1.03
C THR A 276 14.69 -42.03 0.19
N ARG A 277 13.40 -41.90 0.45
CA ARG A 277 12.65 -40.69 0.06
C ARG A 277 13.16 -39.49 0.85
N TYR A 278 12.66 -38.31 0.47
CA TYR A 278 12.92 -37.09 1.23
C TYR A 278 12.10 -36.99 2.50
N TYR A 279 12.75 -36.59 3.59
CA TYR A 279 12.16 -36.31 4.90
C TYR A 279 12.36 -34.82 5.22
N VAL A 280 11.43 -34.26 6.01
CA VAL A 280 11.56 -32.88 6.50
C VAL A 280 12.67 -32.85 7.56
N CYS A 281 13.62 -31.93 7.43
CA CYS A 281 14.67 -31.70 8.42
C CYS A 281 14.09 -31.39 9.79
N GLY A 282 14.76 -31.84 10.85
CA GLY A 282 14.40 -31.66 12.23
C GLY A 282 15.11 -32.72 13.08
N ASP A 283 14.97 -32.62 14.39
CA ASP A 283 15.60 -33.54 15.33
C ASP A 283 14.85 -34.87 15.42
N GLY A 284 15.46 -35.82 16.14
CA GLY A 284 14.88 -37.10 16.47
C GLY A 284 14.92 -38.17 15.38
N TRP A 285 15.54 -37.86 14.21
CA TRP A 285 15.73 -38.83 13.15
C TRP A 285 16.88 -39.80 13.51
N THR A 286 16.64 -41.11 13.35
CA THR A 286 17.65 -42.15 13.48
C THR A 286 17.45 -43.21 12.40
N ILE A 287 18.53 -43.90 12.05
CA ILE A 287 18.53 -45.09 11.18
C ILE A 287 19.30 -46.20 11.81
N ARG A 288 18.78 -47.44 11.72
CA ARG A 288 19.46 -48.65 12.16
C ARG A 288 19.05 -49.85 11.32
N GLU A 289 19.93 -50.83 11.25
CA GLU A 289 19.60 -52.12 10.68
C GLU A 289 18.58 -52.81 11.60
N ILE A 290 17.52 -53.41 11.05
CA ILE A 290 16.52 -54.17 11.77
C ILE A 290 16.51 -55.66 11.40
N GLU A 291 16.98 -55.99 10.19
CA GLU A 291 17.20 -57.37 9.74
C GLU A 291 18.52 -57.44 8.97
N PRO A 292 19.44 -58.35 9.31
CA PRO A 292 20.69 -58.50 8.61
C PRO A 292 20.51 -59.20 7.25
N SER A 293 21.41 -58.97 6.34
CA SER A 293 21.48 -59.74 5.09
C SER A 293 22.11 -61.12 5.32
N THR A 294 21.91 -62.06 4.38
CA THR A 294 22.41 -63.43 4.47
C THR A 294 23.92 -63.43 4.68
N GLY A 295 24.39 -64.19 5.68
CA GLY A 295 25.80 -64.35 6.04
C GLY A 295 26.36 -63.29 6.97
N TYR A 296 25.52 -62.29 7.43
CA TYR A 296 25.93 -61.24 8.34
C TYR A 296 25.14 -61.29 9.67
N LEU A 297 25.77 -60.75 10.71
CA LEU A 297 25.10 -60.46 11.96
C LEU A 297 24.43 -59.06 11.93
N LEU A 298 23.42 -58.88 12.76
CA LEU A 298 22.76 -57.58 12.90
C LEU A 298 23.75 -56.53 13.41
N ASN A 299 23.79 -55.41 12.71
CA ASN A 299 24.52 -54.20 13.16
C ASN A 299 23.58 -53.41 14.08
N GLU A 300 23.86 -53.42 15.40
CA GLU A 300 23.04 -52.71 16.41
C GLU A 300 23.33 -51.20 16.47
N THR A 301 24.23 -50.66 15.64
CA THR A 301 24.59 -49.24 15.63
C THR A 301 23.38 -48.40 15.21
N ILE A 302 23.09 -47.34 16.00
CA ILE A 302 22.10 -46.33 15.67
C ILE A 302 22.85 -45.14 15.14
N TYR A 303 22.47 -44.65 13.94
CA TYR A 303 23.01 -43.49 13.32
C TYR A 303 22.01 -42.35 13.47
N GLU A 304 22.50 -41.14 13.85
CA GLU A 304 21.71 -39.91 14.02
C GLU A 304 22.00 -38.92 12.91
#